data_e81c6dcaca0deb73c1317d3bffca7cee
#
_entry.id   e81c6dcaca0deb73c1317d3bffca7cee
#
_cell.length_a   1.000
_cell.length_b   1.000
_cell.length_c   1.000
_cell.angle_alpha   90.00
_cell.angle_beta   90.00
_cell.angle_gamma   90.00
#
_symmetry.space_group_name_H-M   'P 1'
#
loop_
_entity.id
_entity.type
_entity.pdbx_description
1 polymer ?
#
loop_
_entity_poly.entity_id
_entity_poly.type
_entity_poly.pdbx_seq_one_letter_code
_entity_poly.pdbx_strand_id
1 'polypeptide(L)'
;MRLRIFYKLRDLHVSTPQGFSLVVALLACLILIALGYLAVTMSTQDIRVSARVVGEKKAMAATETGVHQLMANFNPQTHTAANWPTSLSSWSSSSASDPTSQYRISTCPTVQAASSGAPAFRAAGYDIGGEVKWVEKPYQATVEGRNTKYNSTAQVQVGMGVLSPE
;
A
#
# COMPACT_ATOMS: atom_id res chain seq x y z
N MET A 1 -13.30 29.62 -71.73
CA MET A 1 -13.03 30.71 -70.79
C MET A 1 -12.08 30.19 -69.72
N ARG A 2 -10.74 30.37 -69.91
CA ARG A 2 -9.70 29.81 -69.01
C ARG A 2 -9.24 30.93 -68.09
N LEU A 3 -9.60 30.81 -66.82
CA LEU A 3 -9.16 31.71 -65.75
C LEU A 3 -7.73 31.31 -65.36
N ARG A 4 -6.73 32.08 -65.80
CA ARG A 4 -5.34 31.98 -65.34
C ARG A 4 -5.23 32.81 -64.08
N ILE A 5 -5.32 32.18 -62.91
CA ILE A 5 -4.95 32.78 -61.66
C ILE A 5 -3.43 32.74 -61.55
N PHE A 6 -2.77 33.81 -61.90
CA PHE A 6 -1.37 34.03 -61.66
C PHE A 6 -1.18 34.37 -60.21
N TYR A 7 -0.73 33.39 -59.44
CA TYR A 7 -0.17 33.63 -58.13
C TYR A 7 1.14 34.36 -58.28
N LYS A 8 1.10 35.67 -58.20
CA LYS A 8 2.28 36.48 -58.05
C LYS A 8 2.74 36.36 -56.62
N LEU A 9 3.43 35.25 -56.30
CA LEU A 9 4.28 35.15 -55.11
C LEU A 9 5.42 36.12 -55.36
N ARG A 10 5.15 37.38 -55.10
CA ARG A 10 6.15 38.41 -55.10
C ARG A 10 7.02 38.21 -53.89
N ASP A 11 8.29 37.91 -54.18
CA ASP A 11 9.40 37.85 -53.28
C ASP A 11 9.27 38.81 -52.08
N LEU A 12 8.78 38.27 -50.98
CA LEU A 12 9.05 38.87 -49.67
C LEU A 12 10.54 38.63 -49.40
N HIS A 13 11.34 39.48 -50.01
CA HIS A 13 12.74 39.62 -49.67
C HIS A 13 12.76 40.17 -48.24
N VAL A 14 12.54 39.31 -47.29
CA VAL A 14 12.78 39.58 -45.86
C VAL A 14 14.29 39.76 -45.76
N SER A 15 14.75 41.00 -45.86
CA SER A 15 16.10 41.34 -45.47
C SER A 15 16.22 41.05 -43.97
N THR A 16 16.56 39.80 -43.68
CA THR A 16 16.78 39.34 -42.30
C THR A 16 18.04 40.04 -41.82
N PRO A 17 17.96 40.99 -40.90
CA PRO A 17 19.16 41.48 -40.24
C PRO A 17 19.83 40.25 -39.62
N GLN A 18 21.06 40.03 -39.92
CA GLN A 18 21.84 38.82 -39.51
C GLN A 18 21.80 38.56 -38.00
N GLY A 19 21.45 39.57 -37.19
CA GLY A 19 21.23 39.43 -35.76
C GLY A 19 19.90 38.77 -35.35
N PHE A 20 18.85 38.84 -36.18
CA PHE A 20 17.54 38.31 -35.84
C PHE A 20 17.51 36.74 -35.84
N SER A 21 18.24 36.14 -36.75
CA SER A 21 18.39 34.66 -36.83
C SER A 21 19.03 34.09 -35.55
N LEU A 22 20.01 34.77 -34.98
CA LEU A 22 20.68 34.34 -33.76
C LEU A 22 19.76 34.42 -32.55
N VAL A 23 18.95 35.48 -32.44
CA VAL A 23 17.95 35.61 -31.36
C VAL A 23 16.88 34.53 -31.44
N VAL A 24 16.37 34.23 -32.64
CA VAL A 24 15.39 33.14 -32.85
C VAL A 24 16.01 31.78 -32.50
N ALA A 25 17.25 31.53 -32.87
CA ALA A 25 17.93 30.28 -32.52
C ALA A 25 18.11 30.14 -31.01
N LEU A 26 18.47 31.21 -30.30
CA LEU A 26 18.57 31.19 -28.83
C LEU A 26 17.23 30.95 -28.17
N LEU A 27 16.16 31.59 -28.62
CA LEU A 27 14.81 31.36 -28.12
C LEU A 27 14.36 29.91 -28.35
N ALA A 28 14.62 29.36 -29.54
CA ALA A 28 14.30 27.96 -29.82
C ALA A 28 15.05 27.00 -28.90
N CYS A 29 16.35 27.24 -28.66
CA CYS A 29 17.14 26.45 -27.71
C CYS A 29 16.59 26.56 -26.27
N LEU A 30 16.18 27.74 -25.82
CA LEU A 30 15.59 27.91 -24.49
C LEU A 30 14.29 27.14 -24.34
N ILE A 31 13.42 27.17 -25.37
CA ILE A 31 12.16 26.42 -25.38
C ILE A 31 12.44 24.90 -25.30
N LEU A 32 13.40 24.40 -26.11
CA LEU A 32 13.77 22.99 -26.09
C LEU A 32 14.33 22.55 -24.75
N ILE A 33 15.17 23.37 -24.12
CA ILE A 33 15.69 23.10 -22.77
C ILE A 33 14.55 23.07 -21.74
N ALA A 34 13.62 24.01 -21.80
CA ALA A 34 12.47 24.05 -20.89
C ALA A 34 11.58 22.82 -21.05
N LEU A 35 11.28 22.42 -22.29
CA LEU A 35 10.49 21.20 -22.56
C LEU A 35 11.23 19.93 -22.12
N GLY A 36 12.54 19.85 -22.35
CA GLY A 36 13.38 18.74 -21.91
C GLY A 36 13.38 18.61 -20.39
N TYR A 37 13.53 19.72 -19.67
CA TYR A 37 13.46 19.75 -18.21
C TYR A 37 12.08 19.30 -17.69
N LEU A 38 11.02 19.78 -18.31
CA LEU A 38 9.65 19.37 -17.95
C LEU A 38 9.44 17.86 -18.13
N ALA A 39 9.89 17.30 -19.26
CA ALA A 39 9.77 15.87 -19.52
C ALA A 39 10.52 15.01 -18.49
N VAL A 40 11.73 15.42 -18.09
CA VAL A 40 12.53 14.74 -17.07
C VAL A 40 11.85 14.81 -15.70
N THR A 41 11.31 15.96 -15.31
CA THR A 41 10.62 16.10 -14.03
C THR A 41 9.36 15.24 -13.94
N MET A 42 8.55 15.17 -14.99
CA MET A 42 7.38 14.29 -15.05
C MET A 42 7.78 12.82 -14.95
N SER A 43 8.79 12.38 -15.71
CA SER A 43 9.27 10.99 -15.68
C SER A 43 9.77 10.58 -14.29
N THR A 44 10.49 11.46 -13.59
CA THR A 44 10.97 11.15 -12.23
C THR A 44 9.84 11.05 -11.21
N GLN A 45 8.77 11.84 -11.36
CA GLN A 45 7.58 11.75 -10.51
C GLN A 45 6.86 10.42 -10.71
N ASP A 46 6.67 9.98 -11.96
CA ASP A 46 6.02 8.71 -12.26
C ASP A 46 6.77 7.50 -11.67
N ILE A 47 8.11 7.53 -11.74
CA ILE A 47 8.94 6.48 -11.11
C ILE A 47 8.75 6.46 -9.59
N ARG A 48 8.70 7.62 -8.95
CA ARG A 48 8.49 7.70 -7.49
C ARG A 48 7.11 7.19 -7.08
N VAL A 49 6.06 7.56 -7.81
CA VAL A 49 4.70 7.10 -7.55
C VAL A 49 4.61 5.58 -7.75
N SER A 50 5.17 5.06 -8.85
CA SER A 50 5.21 3.61 -9.11
C SER A 50 5.94 2.84 -8.01
N ALA A 51 7.10 3.33 -7.57
CA ALA A 51 7.86 2.70 -6.48
C ALA A 51 7.07 2.69 -5.16
N ARG A 52 6.34 3.77 -4.85
CA ARG A 52 5.49 3.86 -3.67
C ARG A 52 4.35 2.84 -3.73
N VAL A 53 3.64 2.75 -4.85
CA VAL A 53 2.54 1.78 -5.03
C VAL A 53 3.03 0.35 -4.89
N VAL A 54 4.20 0.03 -5.47
CA VAL A 54 4.83 -1.30 -5.29
C VAL A 54 5.16 -1.57 -3.83
N GLY A 55 5.70 -0.59 -3.13
CA GLY A 55 6.01 -0.69 -1.70
C GLY A 55 4.77 -0.93 -0.84
N GLU A 56 3.70 -0.18 -1.07
CA GLU A 56 2.43 -0.32 -0.35
C GLU A 56 1.80 -1.71 -0.59
N LYS A 57 1.79 -2.19 -1.83
CA LYS A 57 1.31 -3.55 -2.14
C LYS A 57 2.13 -4.63 -1.45
N LYS A 58 3.45 -4.50 -1.40
CA LYS A 58 4.33 -5.45 -0.71
C LYS A 58 4.14 -5.41 0.80
N ALA A 59 3.97 -4.24 1.40
CA ALA A 59 3.66 -4.10 2.81
C ALA A 59 2.30 -4.72 3.14
N MET A 60 1.29 -4.54 2.29
CA MET A 60 -0.03 -5.15 2.46
C MET A 60 0.03 -6.66 2.37
N ALA A 61 0.73 -7.24 1.37
CA ALA A 61 0.92 -8.67 1.24
C ALA A 61 1.65 -9.28 2.46
N ALA A 62 2.61 -8.54 3.03
CA ALA A 62 3.27 -8.94 4.27
C ALA A 62 2.29 -8.94 5.46
N THR A 63 1.40 -7.92 5.54
CA THR A 63 0.34 -7.88 6.56
C THR A 63 -0.62 -9.07 6.43
N GLU A 64 -1.05 -9.41 5.23
CA GLU A 64 -1.89 -10.59 4.97
C GLU A 64 -1.21 -11.88 5.44
N THR A 65 0.08 -12.04 5.16
CA THR A 65 0.86 -13.17 5.68
C THR A 65 0.86 -13.19 7.21
N GLY A 66 1.02 -12.04 7.84
CA GLY A 66 0.94 -11.90 9.29
C GLY A 66 -0.44 -12.30 9.86
N VAL A 67 -1.52 -11.92 9.18
CA VAL A 67 -2.89 -12.34 9.54
C VAL A 67 -3.04 -13.86 9.46
N HIS A 68 -2.56 -14.49 8.40
CA HIS A 68 -2.58 -15.95 8.28
C HIS A 68 -1.77 -16.63 9.37
N GLN A 69 -0.61 -16.10 9.72
CA GLN A 69 0.21 -16.62 10.80
C GLN A 69 -0.47 -16.44 12.17
N LEU A 70 -1.14 -15.31 12.38
CA LEU A 70 -1.95 -15.09 13.57
C LEU A 70 -3.05 -16.14 13.70
N MET A 71 -3.85 -16.33 12.64
CA MET A 71 -4.93 -17.30 12.64
C MET A 71 -4.46 -18.74 12.83
N ALA A 72 -3.31 -19.08 12.26
CA ALA A 72 -2.75 -20.44 12.37
C ALA A 72 -2.18 -20.76 13.74
N ASN A 73 -1.63 -19.77 14.44
CA ASN A 73 -0.88 -19.98 15.68
C ASN A 73 -1.60 -19.46 16.93
N PHE A 74 -2.65 -18.68 16.80
CA PHE A 74 -3.33 -18.10 17.95
C PHE A 74 -4.12 -19.16 18.72
N ASN A 75 -3.78 -19.33 19.99
CA ASN A 75 -4.54 -20.13 20.96
C ASN A 75 -4.83 -19.28 22.21
N PRO A 76 -6.09 -18.93 22.46
CA PRO A 76 -6.45 -18.02 23.54
C PRO A 76 -6.20 -18.60 24.95
N GLN A 77 -6.04 -19.92 25.05
CA GLN A 77 -5.77 -20.58 26.35
C GLN A 77 -4.29 -20.50 26.73
N THR A 78 -3.39 -20.52 25.74
CA THR A 78 -1.94 -20.50 25.96
C THR A 78 -1.32 -19.13 25.72
N HIS A 79 -1.91 -18.33 24.83
CA HIS A 79 -1.40 -17.01 24.44
C HIS A 79 -2.09 -15.91 25.23
N THR A 80 -1.48 -15.51 26.32
CA THR A 80 -1.86 -14.36 27.13
C THR A 80 -0.88 -13.21 26.91
N ALA A 81 -1.20 -12.02 27.39
CA ALA A 81 -0.29 -10.87 27.31
C ALA A 81 1.07 -11.14 27.98
N ALA A 82 1.10 -12.00 29.02
CA ALA A 82 2.33 -12.40 29.71
C ALA A 82 3.16 -13.45 28.95
N ASN A 83 2.48 -14.30 28.16
CA ASN A 83 3.10 -15.42 27.44
C ASN A 83 3.08 -15.23 25.92
N TRP A 84 2.95 -13.98 25.45
CA TRP A 84 2.93 -13.70 24.01
C TRP A 84 4.32 -14.01 23.38
N PRO A 85 4.38 -14.87 22.35
CA PRO A 85 5.66 -15.24 21.75
C PRO A 85 6.37 -14.04 21.14
N THR A 86 7.63 -13.84 21.52
CA THR A 86 8.48 -12.79 20.94
C THR A 86 8.69 -12.98 19.43
N SER A 87 8.61 -14.20 18.94
CA SER A 87 8.69 -14.51 17.50
C SER A 87 7.55 -13.89 16.69
N LEU A 88 6.38 -13.71 17.27
CA LEU A 88 5.22 -13.09 16.63
C LEU A 88 5.22 -11.56 16.78
N SER A 89 5.78 -11.04 17.88
CA SER A 89 5.89 -9.60 18.12
C SER A 89 7.10 -8.96 17.48
N SER A 90 8.11 -9.74 17.09
CA SER A 90 9.26 -9.28 16.32
C SER A 90 8.99 -9.26 14.82
N TRP A 91 9.78 -8.47 14.09
CA TRP A 91 9.68 -8.44 12.64
C TRP A 91 10.16 -9.76 12.03
N SER A 92 9.26 -10.44 11.34
CA SER A 92 9.51 -11.69 10.65
C SER A 92 9.35 -11.51 9.14
N SER A 93 10.19 -12.17 8.36
CA SER A 93 10.08 -12.13 6.89
C SER A 93 8.80 -12.82 6.43
N SER A 94 8.07 -12.18 5.51
CA SER A 94 6.86 -12.77 4.91
C SER A 94 7.18 -13.92 3.95
N SER A 95 8.38 -13.89 3.34
CA SER A 95 8.84 -14.92 2.42
C SER A 95 10.36 -15.03 2.44
N ALA A 96 10.88 -16.23 2.26
CA ALA A 96 12.32 -16.47 2.10
C ALA A 96 12.89 -15.79 0.84
N SER A 97 12.06 -15.64 -0.20
CA SER A 97 12.44 -14.99 -1.47
C SER A 97 12.44 -13.46 -1.41
N ASP A 98 11.72 -12.85 -0.46
CA ASP A 98 11.68 -11.39 -0.28
C ASP A 98 11.86 -11.03 1.22
N PRO A 99 13.09 -11.01 1.72
CA PRO A 99 13.36 -10.68 3.12
C PRO A 99 13.08 -9.21 3.47
N THR A 100 12.88 -8.36 2.46
CA THR A 100 12.57 -6.94 2.67
C THR A 100 11.12 -6.70 3.08
N SER A 101 10.23 -7.63 2.77
CA SER A 101 8.83 -7.64 3.18
C SER A 101 8.68 -8.38 4.50
N GLN A 102 8.28 -7.68 5.55
CA GLN A 102 8.24 -8.20 6.91
C GLN A 102 6.89 -7.89 7.56
N TYR A 103 6.48 -8.75 8.47
CA TYR A 103 5.28 -8.56 9.28
C TYR A 103 5.60 -8.71 10.76
N ARG A 104 4.75 -8.17 11.60
CA ARG A 104 4.70 -8.45 13.04
C ARG A 104 3.27 -8.34 13.54
N ILE A 105 2.97 -9.03 14.62
CA ILE A 105 1.72 -8.89 15.36
C ILE A 105 2.06 -8.02 16.57
N SER A 106 1.69 -6.74 16.51
CA SER A 106 2.22 -5.73 17.43
C SER A 106 1.75 -5.93 18.87
N THR A 107 0.57 -6.52 19.04
CA THR A 107 -0.02 -6.77 20.36
C THR A 107 -0.61 -8.16 20.46
N CYS A 108 -0.51 -8.77 21.63
CA CYS A 108 -1.28 -9.98 21.94
C CYS A 108 -2.76 -9.73 21.70
N PRO A 109 -3.47 -10.63 20.99
CA PRO A 109 -4.91 -10.50 20.83
C PRO A 109 -5.60 -10.40 22.18
N THR A 110 -6.34 -9.33 22.41
CA THR A 110 -7.11 -9.11 23.64
C THR A 110 -8.58 -9.37 23.36
N VAL A 111 -9.27 -9.89 24.37
CA VAL A 111 -10.73 -9.97 24.32
C VAL A 111 -11.26 -8.56 24.16
N GLN A 112 -12.00 -8.32 23.12
CA GLN A 112 -12.69 -7.05 22.96
C GLN A 112 -13.74 -7.01 24.09
N ALA A 113 -13.50 -6.13 25.06
CA ALA A 113 -14.51 -5.87 26.08
C ALA A 113 -15.78 -5.45 25.35
N ALA A 114 -16.84 -6.24 25.48
CA ALA A 114 -18.13 -5.85 24.97
C ALA A 114 -18.40 -4.46 25.53
N SER A 115 -18.42 -3.44 24.67
CA SER A 115 -18.89 -2.11 25.04
C SER A 115 -20.26 -2.36 25.68
N SER A 116 -20.39 -2.01 26.96
CA SER A 116 -21.47 -2.35 27.89
C SER A 116 -22.80 -2.67 27.17
N GLY A 117 -23.12 -3.95 27.06
CA GLY A 117 -24.40 -4.40 26.52
C GLY A 117 -24.37 -5.30 25.27
N ALA A 118 -23.23 -5.55 24.64
CA ALA A 118 -23.17 -6.58 23.60
C ALA A 118 -23.04 -7.95 24.26
N PRO A 119 -24.06 -8.84 24.15
CA PRO A 119 -23.93 -10.19 24.68
C PRO A 119 -22.76 -10.88 23.98
N ALA A 120 -21.92 -11.57 24.75
CA ALA A 120 -21.07 -12.60 24.18
C ALA A 120 -22.00 -13.47 23.32
N PHE A 121 -21.75 -13.53 22.02
CA PHE A 121 -22.64 -14.25 21.13
C PHE A 121 -22.61 -15.72 21.54
N ARG A 122 -23.70 -16.19 22.12
CA ARG A 122 -23.86 -17.62 22.33
C ARG A 122 -23.93 -18.24 20.93
N ALA A 123 -23.02 -19.16 20.64
CA ALA A 123 -23.09 -19.92 19.42
C ALA A 123 -24.41 -20.72 19.47
N ALA A 124 -25.41 -20.22 18.76
CA ALA A 124 -26.70 -20.87 18.68
C ALA A 124 -26.52 -22.20 17.99
N GLY A 125 -26.71 -23.31 18.71
CA GLY A 125 -26.75 -24.65 18.14
C GLY A 125 -25.74 -25.69 18.69
N TYR A 126 -24.88 -25.33 19.60
CA TYR A 126 -23.92 -26.28 20.22
C TYR A 126 -24.31 -26.62 21.66
N ASP A 127 -25.52 -27.09 21.86
CA ASP A 127 -25.93 -27.73 23.11
C ASP A 127 -25.85 -29.27 22.88
N ILE A 128 -24.62 -29.76 22.77
CA ILE A 128 -24.41 -31.21 22.66
C ILE A 128 -24.21 -31.75 24.07
N GLY A 129 -25.28 -32.24 24.63
CA GLY A 129 -25.22 -33.08 25.84
C GLY A 129 -25.22 -32.38 27.19
N GLY A 130 -25.80 -31.22 27.31
CA GLY A 130 -26.38 -30.77 28.59
C GLY A 130 -25.50 -30.06 29.63
N GLU A 131 -24.18 -30.06 29.53
CA GLU A 131 -23.35 -29.47 30.59
C GLU A 131 -22.30 -28.43 30.14
N VAL A 132 -21.90 -28.40 28.88
CA VAL A 132 -20.89 -27.46 28.39
C VAL A 132 -21.50 -26.42 27.46
N LYS A 133 -21.58 -25.20 27.91
CA LYS A 133 -21.98 -24.06 27.10
C LYS A 133 -20.77 -23.53 26.35
N TRP A 134 -20.88 -23.44 25.03
CA TRP A 134 -19.86 -22.83 24.19
C TRP A 134 -20.18 -21.35 23.96
N VAL A 135 -19.23 -20.51 24.21
CA VAL A 135 -19.35 -19.05 24.05
C VAL A 135 -18.30 -18.58 23.05
N GLU A 136 -18.73 -17.78 22.09
CA GLU A 136 -17.81 -17.10 21.18
C GLU A 136 -17.24 -15.86 21.87
N LYS A 137 -15.92 -15.83 22.06
CA LYS A 137 -15.20 -14.69 22.59
C LYS A 137 -14.56 -13.91 21.44
N PRO A 138 -14.93 -12.64 21.24
CA PRO A 138 -14.30 -11.81 20.22
C PRO A 138 -12.91 -11.35 20.71
N TYR A 139 -11.90 -11.60 19.89
CA TYR A 139 -10.53 -11.12 20.11
C TYR A 139 -10.19 -10.10 19.03
N GLN A 140 -9.35 -9.12 19.40
CA GLN A 140 -8.86 -8.11 18.50
C GLN A 140 -7.33 -8.08 18.55
N ALA A 141 -6.72 -8.05 17.37
CA ALA A 141 -5.28 -7.95 17.20
C ALA A 141 -4.93 -6.93 16.12
N THR A 142 -3.74 -6.37 16.24
CA THR A 142 -3.18 -5.47 15.23
C THR A 142 -1.98 -6.14 14.57
N VAL A 143 -2.04 -6.26 13.25
CA VAL A 143 -0.98 -6.81 12.42
C VAL A 143 -0.39 -5.69 11.58
N GLU A 144 0.91 -5.57 11.62
CA GLU A 144 1.68 -4.59 10.88
C GLU A 144 2.54 -5.29 9.84
N GLY A 145 2.55 -4.74 8.63
CA GLY A 145 3.44 -5.14 7.55
C GLY A 145 4.31 -3.98 7.12
N ARG A 146 5.54 -4.26 6.73
CA ARG A 146 6.43 -3.25 6.17
C ARG A 146 7.23 -3.80 5.01
N ASN A 147 7.63 -2.91 4.11
CA ASN A 147 8.67 -3.20 3.15
C ASN A 147 9.82 -2.22 3.35
N THR A 148 10.99 -2.75 3.74
CA THR A 148 12.17 -1.94 4.08
C THR A 148 12.83 -1.33 2.85
N LYS A 149 12.70 -1.95 1.66
CA LYS A 149 13.27 -1.43 0.41
C LYS A 149 12.59 -0.15 -0.07
N TYR A 150 11.26 -0.07 0.11
CA TYR A 150 10.46 1.07 -0.35
C TYR A 150 10.00 1.97 0.80
N ASN A 151 10.43 1.65 2.03
CA ASN A 151 10.03 2.37 3.26
C ASN A 151 8.51 2.56 3.37
N SER A 152 7.76 1.48 3.10
CA SER A 152 6.30 1.46 3.13
C SER A 152 5.83 0.59 4.28
N THR A 153 4.75 1.02 4.94
CA THR A 153 4.12 0.32 6.05
C THR A 153 2.62 0.20 5.82
N ALA A 154 2.04 -0.92 6.26
CA ALA A 154 0.61 -1.15 6.29
C ALA A 154 0.23 -1.71 7.66
N GLN A 155 -0.94 -1.35 8.17
CA GLN A 155 -1.45 -1.82 9.45
C GLN A 155 -2.90 -2.23 9.27
N VAL A 156 -3.25 -3.41 9.78
CA VAL A 156 -4.60 -3.96 9.73
C VAL A 156 -5.02 -4.42 11.11
N GLN A 157 -6.22 -4.06 11.49
CA GLN A 157 -6.85 -4.54 12.71
C GLN A 157 -7.73 -5.73 12.40
N VAL A 158 -7.51 -6.84 13.08
CA VAL A 158 -8.17 -8.11 12.81
C VAL A 158 -9.05 -8.48 14.01
N GLY A 159 -10.32 -8.72 13.74
CA GLY A 159 -11.25 -9.30 14.70
C GLY A 159 -11.37 -10.82 14.47
N MET A 160 -11.30 -11.60 15.54
CA MET A 160 -11.40 -13.06 15.51
C MET A 160 -12.41 -13.52 16.54
N GLY A 161 -13.33 -14.41 16.16
CA GLY A 161 -14.20 -15.13 17.09
C GLY A 161 -13.58 -16.47 17.46
N VAL A 162 -13.43 -16.75 18.74
CA VAL A 162 -12.94 -18.06 19.22
C VAL A 162 -13.97 -18.69 20.12
N LEU A 163 -14.36 -19.93 19.79
CA LEU A 163 -15.25 -20.73 20.62
C LEU A 163 -14.47 -21.23 21.85
N SER A 164 -14.98 -20.93 23.02
CA SER A 164 -14.42 -21.35 24.31
C SER A 164 -15.54 -21.94 25.17
N PRO A 165 -15.29 -23.03 25.94
CA PRO A 165 -16.23 -23.42 26.96
C PRO A 165 -16.38 -22.31 27.99
N GLU A 166 -17.61 -22.16 28.50
CA GLU A 166 -17.94 -21.18 29.56
C GLU A 166 -17.36 -21.59 30.90
#